data_0714b8d27444e68233eba9cd503e2d99
#
_entry.id   0714b8d27444e68233eba9cd503e2d99
#
_cell.length_a   1.000
_cell.length_b   1.000
_cell.length_c   1.000
_cell.angle_alpha   90.00
_cell.angle_beta   90.00
_cell.angle_gamma   90.00
#
_symmetry.space_group_name_H-M   'P 1'
#
loop_
_entity.id
_entity.type
_entity.pdbx_description
1 polymer ?
#
loop_
_entity_poly.entity_id
_entity_poly.type
_entity_poly.pdbx_seq_one_letter_code
_entity_poly.pdbx_strand_id
1 'polypeptide(L)'
;MTPSVDIKEIIKILATDETTTLLDVRRKSDYEANPLKIKSAAWHDPVKIDTWIKQLPVGRRTMVYCAKGGSVSQSVTDRLRGEGVDAVFIEGGLKNWIESGQPVEAVHYAIHDADIALLRQAGVSEKDIAHSIKVAEKALEISSRINKNLDMELVGRGALFHDLGKARTHEIEHGKLGAEMGAALGLPPAITAVMEKHIRGGLSAEEAIELNLPIKDYALSSLEERIIIYADRLVDIITDGIVPIEDEREAEERFEEILRTLPKYGKNNKTLERYLNYHQEIQSLTKI
;
A
#
# COMPACT_ATOMS: atom_id res chain seq x y z
N MET A 1 -16.11 28.74 -22.58
CA MET A 1 -16.60 27.85 -21.50
C MET A 1 -15.68 26.63 -21.49
N THR A 2 -15.10 26.23 -20.38
CA THR A 2 -14.24 25.05 -20.30
C THR A 2 -15.05 23.79 -20.61
N PRO A 3 -14.63 22.94 -21.55
CA PRO A 3 -15.40 21.76 -21.92
C PRO A 3 -15.44 20.76 -20.75
N SER A 4 -16.66 20.24 -20.53
CA SER A 4 -16.94 19.28 -19.46
C SER A 4 -17.52 17.98 -20.02
N VAL A 5 -17.51 16.96 -19.20
CA VAL A 5 -18.11 15.67 -19.49
C VAL A 5 -18.86 15.17 -18.24
N ASP A 6 -20.07 14.66 -18.43
CA ASP A 6 -20.87 14.07 -17.36
C ASP A 6 -20.45 12.62 -17.09
N ILE A 7 -20.87 12.08 -15.92
CA ILE A 7 -20.47 10.72 -15.49
C ILE A 7 -20.97 9.64 -16.44
N LYS A 8 -22.15 9.79 -17.04
CA LYS A 8 -22.72 8.78 -17.95
C LYS A 8 -21.90 8.68 -19.24
N GLU A 9 -21.44 9.82 -19.73
CA GLU A 9 -20.59 9.88 -20.92
C GLU A 9 -19.19 9.31 -20.63
N ILE A 10 -18.61 9.61 -19.46
CA ILE A 10 -17.30 9.05 -19.05
C ILE A 10 -17.34 7.54 -19.00
N ILE A 11 -18.37 6.95 -18.36
CA ILE A 11 -18.50 5.50 -18.27
C ILE A 11 -18.49 4.85 -19.65
N LYS A 12 -19.17 5.46 -20.63
CA LYS A 12 -19.17 4.96 -22.01
C LYS A 12 -17.78 5.05 -22.63
N ILE A 13 -17.10 6.17 -22.45
CA ILE A 13 -15.76 6.39 -23.02
C ILE A 13 -14.77 5.39 -22.41
N LEU A 14 -14.73 5.26 -21.08
CA LEU A 14 -13.81 4.34 -20.41
C LEU A 14 -14.09 2.85 -20.71
N ALA A 15 -15.32 2.51 -21.09
CA ALA A 15 -15.67 1.15 -21.51
C ALA A 15 -15.23 0.83 -22.96
N THR A 16 -14.97 1.83 -23.80
CA THR A 16 -14.69 1.66 -25.23
C THR A 16 -13.30 2.15 -25.66
N ASP A 17 -12.65 2.99 -24.86
CA ASP A 17 -11.37 3.62 -25.17
C ASP A 17 -10.36 3.47 -24.02
N GLU A 18 -9.51 2.44 -24.13
CA GLU A 18 -8.41 2.19 -23.19
C GLU A 18 -7.27 3.23 -23.30
N THR A 19 -7.32 4.11 -24.29
CA THR A 19 -6.27 5.11 -24.52
C THR A 19 -6.50 6.43 -23.78
N THR A 20 -7.68 6.62 -23.18
CA THR A 20 -8.03 7.82 -22.43
C THR A 20 -7.17 7.95 -21.18
N THR A 21 -6.58 9.14 -20.97
CA THR A 21 -5.80 9.48 -19.77
C THR A 21 -6.71 10.10 -18.71
N LEU A 22 -6.67 9.57 -17.49
CA LEU A 22 -7.37 10.12 -16.32
C LEU A 22 -6.39 10.85 -15.42
N LEU A 23 -6.66 12.15 -15.16
CA LEU A 23 -5.83 12.98 -14.27
C LEU A 23 -6.61 13.40 -13.03
N ASP A 24 -6.09 13.00 -11.88
CA ASP A 24 -6.48 13.54 -10.57
C ASP A 24 -5.67 14.79 -10.29
N VAL A 25 -6.34 15.94 -10.30
CA VAL A 25 -5.70 17.24 -10.01
C VAL A 25 -6.24 17.87 -8.73
N ARG A 26 -6.60 17.03 -7.76
CA ARG A 26 -6.93 17.51 -6.43
C ARG A 26 -5.75 18.27 -5.83
N ARG A 27 -6.01 19.33 -5.08
CA ARG A 27 -4.97 19.95 -4.26
C ARG A 27 -4.38 18.90 -3.33
N LYS A 28 -3.12 19.03 -2.96
CA LYS A 28 -2.43 18.08 -2.09
C LYS A 28 -3.23 17.79 -0.81
N SER A 29 -3.78 18.80 -0.15
CA SER A 29 -4.62 18.63 1.04
C SER A 29 -5.91 17.84 0.78
N ASP A 30 -6.58 18.03 -0.39
CA ASP A 30 -7.78 17.28 -0.73
C ASP A 30 -7.47 15.82 -1.10
N TYR A 31 -6.29 15.61 -1.69
CA TYR A 31 -5.79 14.29 -2.07
C TYR A 31 -5.42 13.44 -0.85
N GLU A 32 -4.72 14.04 0.11
CA GLU A 32 -4.34 13.40 1.37
C GLU A 32 -5.54 13.16 2.29
N ALA A 33 -6.55 14.05 2.26
CA ALA A 33 -7.76 13.92 3.07
C ALA A 33 -8.74 12.86 2.57
N ASN A 34 -8.67 12.45 1.30
CA ASN A 34 -9.55 11.42 0.73
C ASN A 34 -8.71 10.39 -0.03
N PRO A 35 -8.49 9.20 0.55
CA PRO A 35 -7.64 8.17 -0.02
C PRO A 35 -8.23 7.46 -1.24
N LEU A 36 -9.40 7.85 -1.72
CA LEU A 36 -10.02 7.27 -2.90
C LEU A 36 -9.70 8.08 -4.15
N LYS A 37 -9.50 7.42 -5.28
CA LYS A 37 -9.38 8.01 -6.61
C LYS A 37 -10.20 7.22 -7.64
N ILE A 38 -10.48 7.81 -8.79
CA ILE A 38 -11.02 7.07 -9.93
C ILE A 38 -9.97 6.05 -10.37
N LYS A 39 -10.41 4.81 -10.60
CA LYS A 39 -9.51 3.72 -10.98
C LYS A 39 -8.63 4.12 -12.16
N SER A 40 -7.34 3.80 -12.08
CA SER A 40 -6.30 4.10 -13.07
C SER A 40 -5.97 5.59 -13.26
N ALA A 41 -6.52 6.49 -12.44
CA ALA A 41 -6.16 7.91 -12.51
C ALA A 41 -4.77 8.15 -11.90
N ALA A 42 -3.96 8.99 -12.55
CA ALA A 42 -2.69 9.48 -12.02
C ALA A 42 -2.89 10.84 -11.33
N TRP A 43 -2.36 10.98 -10.10
CA TRP A 43 -2.40 12.26 -9.42
C TRP A 43 -1.26 13.18 -9.88
N HIS A 44 -1.60 14.43 -10.16
CA HIS A 44 -0.65 15.47 -10.51
C HIS A 44 -0.97 16.73 -9.70
N ASP A 45 0.01 17.25 -8.99
CA ASP A 45 -0.14 18.47 -8.21
C ASP A 45 -0.51 19.66 -9.13
N PRO A 46 -1.71 20.24 -9.01
CA PRO A 46 -2.16 21.32 -9.88
C PRO A 46 -1.30 22.59 -9.75
N VAL A 47 -0.61 22.78 -8.60
CA VAL A 47 0.30 23.93 -8.37
C VAL A 47 1.57 23.78 -9.19
N LYS A 48 1.97 22.55 -9.53
CA LYS A 48 3.19 22.22 -10.28
C LYS A 48 2.91 21.91 -11.77
N ILE A 49 1.82 22.40 -12.32
CA ILE A 49 1.37 22.05 -13.68
C ILE A 49 2.47 22.22 -14.74
N ASP A 50 3.29 23.25 -14.65
CA ASP A 50 4.36 23.53 -15.61
C ASP A 50 5.48 22.48 -15.62
N THR A 51 5.60 21.67 -14.56
CA THR A 51 6.62 20.60 -14.46
C THR A 51 6.19 19.31 -15.13
N TRP A 52 4.89 19.02 -15.21
CA TRP A 52 4.39 17.74 -15.70
C TRP A 52 3.56 17.82 -16.99
N ILE A 53 3.05 19.00 -17.35
CA ILE A 53 2.18 19.16 -18.53
C ILE A 53 2.83 18.64 -19.82
N LYS A 54 4.14 18.85 -19.99
CA LYS A 54 4.90 18.40 -21.17
C LYS A 54 5.19 16.90 -21.20
N GLN A 55 4.89 16.18 -20.13
CA GLN A 55 5.11 14.75 -20.02
C GLN A 55 3.86 13.95 -20.40
N LEU A 56 2.74 14.61 -20.63
CA LEU A 56 1.51 13.94 -20.99
C LEU A 56 1.57 13.34 -22.40
N PRO A 57 0.92 12.19 -22.60
CA PRO A 57 0.89 11.54 -23.91
C PRO A 57 0.20 12.44 -24.94
N VAL A 58 0.86 12.66 -26.06
CA VAL A 58 0.29 13.43 -27.19
C VAL A 58 -0.75 12.60 -27.94
N GLY A 59 -1.84 13.26 -28.38
CA GLY A 59 -2.87 12.62 -29.21
C GLY A 59 -3.87 11.73 -28.45
N ARG A 60 -3.83 11.73 -27.12
CA ARG A 60 -4.81 11.04 -26.27
C ARG A 60 -5.79 12.02 -25.65
N ARG A 61 -7.04 11.62 -25.54
CA ARG A 61 -8.03 12.38 -24.77
C ARG A 61 -7.67 12.34 -23.29
N THR A 62 -7.72 13.50 -22.64
CA THR A 62 -7.38 13.64 -21.22
C THR A 62 -8.61 14.10 -20.44
N MET A 63 -9.03 13.30 -19.47
CA MET A 63 -10.11 13.65 -18.56
C MET A 63 -9.53 14.07 -17.22
N VAL A 64 -9.94 15.25 -16.75
CA VAL A 64 -9.39 15.91 -15.57
C VAL A 64 -10.45 16.00 -14.49
N TYR A 65 -10.13 15.61 -13.28
CA TYR A 65 -11.03 15.82 -12.15
C TYR A 65 -10.31 16.37 -10.90
N CYS A 66 -11.07 17.08 -10.09
CA CYS A 66 -10.68 17.45 -8.74
C CYS A 66 -11.74 16.94 -7.76
N ALA A 67 -11.69 17.37 -6.48
CA ALA A 67 -12.61 16.90 -5.46
C ALA A 67 -14.10 17.10 -5.82
N LYS A 68 -14.47 18.22 -6.43
CA LYS A 68 -15.86 18.62 -6.70
C LYS A 68 -16.12 19.10 -8.13
N GLY A 69 -15.20 18.91 -9.08
CA GLY A 69 -15.35 19.39 -10.47
C GLY A 69 -15.40 20.92 -10.61
N GLY A 70 -14.79 21.63 -9.66
CA GLY A 70 -14.81 23.09 -9.61
C GLY A 70 -13.59 23.75 -10.29
N SER A 71 -13.22 24.94 -9.78
CA SER A 71 -12.20 25.82 -10.37
C SER A 71 -10.85 25.16 -10.62
N VAL A 72 -10.44 24.19 -9.79
CA VAL A 72 -9.13 23.53 -9.93
C VAL A 72 -9.09 22.70 -11.22
N SER A 73 -10.04 21.76 -11.43
CA SER A 73 -10.08 20.95 -12.65
C SER A 73 -10.35 21.77 -13.88
N GLN A 74 -11.19 22.81 -13.79
CA GLN A 74 -11.45 23.74 -14.89
C GLN A 74 -10.19 24.48 -15.32
N SER A 75 -9.47 25.12 -14.38
CA SER A 75 -8.22 25.85 -14.68
C SER A 75 -7.13 24.96 -15.25
N VAL A 76 -6.98 23.73 -14.73
CA VAL A 76 -6.04 22.75 -15.28
C VAL A 76 -6.46 22.34 -16.70
N THR A 77 -7.75 22.09 -16.94
CA THR A 77 -8.26 21.75 -18.28
C THR A 77 -7.99 22.88 -19.28
N ASP A 78 -8.26 24.13 -18.90
CA ASP A 78 -7.97 25.29 -19.76
C ASP A 78 -6.48 25.42 -20.08
N ARG A 79 -5.62 25.18 -19.09
CA ARG A 79 -4.16 25.20 -19.28
C ARG A 79 -3.69 24.08 -20.21
N LEU A 80 -4.18 22.85 -20.04
CA LEU A 80 -3.91 21.70 -20.93
C LEU A 80 -4.31 22.01 -22.38
N ARG A 81 -5.50 22.56 -22.57
CA ARG A 81 -5.99 22.95 -23.91
C ARG A 81 -5.16 24.06 -24.53
N GLY A 82 -4.68 25.00 -23.73
CA GLY A 82 -3.74 26.02 -24.18
C GLY A 82 -2.42 25.47 -24.72
N GLU A 83 -2.02 24.29 -24.30
CA GLU A 83 -0.84 23.54 -24.79
C GLU A 83 -1.22 22.50 -25.89
N GLY A 84 -2.46 22.54 -26.40
CA GLY A 84 -2.91 21.67 -27.49
C GLY A 84 -3.36 20.25 -27.06
N VAL A 85 -3.54 20.00 -25.76
CA VAL A 85 -4.05 18.71 -25.25
C VAL A 85 -5.57 18.67 -25.41
N ASP A 86 -6.13 17.59 -25.94
CA ASP A 86 -7.59 17.37 -25.94
C ASP A 86 -8.05 17.00 -24.52
N ALA A 87 -8.33 18.03 -23.71
CA ALA A 87 -8.70 17.89 -22.33
C ALA A 87 -10.14 18.34 -22.04
N VAL A 88 -10.84 17.59 -21.18
CA VAL A 88 -12.16 17.90 -20.64
C VAL A 88 -12.17 17.66 -19.13
N PHE A 89 -12.96 18.41 -18.36
CA PHE A 89 -13.09 18.12 -16.93
C PHE A 89 -14.36 17.32 -16.61
N ILE A 90 -14.29 16.52 -15.53
CA ILE A 90 -15.39 15.70 -15.02
C ILE A 90 -16.30 16.53 -14.14
N GLU A 91 -17.58 16.63 -14.51
CA GLU A 91 -18.59 17.36 -13.74
C GLU A 91 -18.82 16.73 -12.38
N GLY A 92 -18.79 17.56 -11.31
CA GLY A 92 -18.92 17.10 -9.94
C GLY A 92 -17.68 16.40 -9.37
N GLY A 93 -16.66 16.10 -10.21
CA GLY A 93 -15.39 15.53 -9.79
C GLY A 93 -15.49 14.19 -9.08
N LEU A 94 -14.52 13.89 -8.20
CA LEU A 94 -14.48 12.63 -7.45
C LEU A 94 -15.74 12.44 -6.58
N LYS A 95 -16.27 13.51 -6.00
CA LYS A 95 -17.46 13.43 -5.16
C LYS A 95 -18.64 12.82 -5.92
N ASN A 96 -18.97 13.38 -7.08
CA ASN A 96 -20.10 12.90 -7.90
C ASN A 96 -19.84 11.49 -8.45
N TRP A 97 -18.58 11.15 -8.75
CA TRP A 97 -18.17 9.81 -9.17
C TRP A 97 -18.50 8.76 -8.11
N ILE A 98 -18.12 9.02 -6.84
CA ILE A 98 -18.41 8.13 -5.70
C ILE A 98 -19.91 8.04 -5.43
N GLU A 99 -20.62 9.18 -5.41
CA GLU A 99 -22.07 9.24 -5.16
C GLU A 99 -22.87 8.49 -6.25
N SER A 100 -22.30 8.37 -7.45
CA SER A 100 -22.88 7.60 -8.55
C SER A 100 -22.54 6.10 -8.49
N GLY A 101 -21.90 5.61 -7.43
CA GLY A 101 -21.55 4.20 -7.25
C GLY A 101 -20.48 3.67 -8.22
N GLN A 102 -19.68 4.55 -8.80
CA GLN A 102 -18.66 4.16 -9.78
C GLN A 102 -17.38 3.64 -9.10
N PRO A 103 -16.62 2.74 -9.76
CA PRO A 103 -15.44 2.12 -9.18
C PRO A 103 -14.38 3.15 -8.81
N VAL A 104 -13.87 3.02 -7.59
CA VAL A 104 -12.73 3.77 -7.08
C VAL A 104 -11.64 2.81 -6.61
N GLU A 105 -10.42 3.31 -6.52
CA GLU A 105 -9.31 2.60 -5.89
C GLU A 105 -8.67 3.49 -4.81
N ALA A 106 -8.03 2.87 -3.82
CA ALA A 106 -7.28 3.62 -2.82
C ALA A 106 -6.04 4.24 -3.47
N VAL A 107 -5.83 5.52 -3.21
CA VAL A 107 -4.68 6.29 -3.74
C VAL A 107 -3.39 5.89 -3.06
N HIS A 108 -3.44 5.90 -1.77
CA HIS A 108 -2.49 5.39 -0.80
C HIS A 108 -3.31 4.98 0.42
N TYR A 109 -2.95 3.88 1.05
CA TYR A 109 -3.33 3.73 2.43
C TYR A 109 -2.49 4.75 3.21
N ALA A 110 -3.13 5.75 3.78
CA ALA A 110 -2.47 6.59 4.79
C ALA A 110 -2.63 5.89 6.15
N ILE A 111 -1.54 5.76 6.89
CA ILE A 111 -1.61 5.30 8.28
C ILE A 111 -2.49 6.27 9.05
N HIS A 112 -3.66 5.80 9.51
CA HIS A 112 -4.64 6.66 10.16
C HIS A 112 -4.33 6.78 11.66
N ASP A 113 -4.42 7.99 12.20
CA ASP A 113 -4.31 8.23 13.64
C ASP A 113 -5.29 7.39 14.46
N ALA A 114 -6.46 7.08 13.89
CA ALA A 114 -7.46 6.19 14.51
C ALA A 114 -6.94 4.76 14.68
N ASP A 115 -6.22 4.19 13.70
CA ASP A 115 -5.63 2.87 13.79
C ASP A 115 -4.47 2.84 14.81
N ILE A 116 -3.67 3.91 14.87
CA ILE A 116 -2.62 4.07 15.89
C ILE A 116 -3.23 4.18 17.29
N ALA A 117 -4.32 4.95 17.44
CA ALA A 117 -5.05 5.04 18.71
C ALA A 117 -5.63 3.70 19.14
N LEU A 118 -6.09 2.88 18.20
CA LEU A 118 -6.59 1.53 18.45
C LEU A 118 -5.48 0.59 18.97
N LEU A 119 -4.26 0.66 18.41
CA LEU A 119 -3.10 -0.08 18.92
C LEU A 119 -2.74 0.32 20.36
N ARG A 120 -2.73 1.62 20.69
CA ARG A 120 -2.53 2.11 22.04
C ARG A 120 -3.59 1.62 23.01
N GLN A 121 -4.86 1.69 22.60
CA GLN A 121 -5.99 1.23 23.41
C GLN A 121 -5.94 -0.28 23.65
N ALA A 122 -5.43 -1.05 22.70
CA ALA A 122 -5.21 -2.49 22.84
C ALA A 122 -4.02 -2.84 23.77
N GLY A 123 -3.19 -1.87 24.16
CA GLY A 123 -2.06 -2.04 25.07
C GLY A 123 -0.74 -2.33 24.37
N VAL A 124 -0.61 -2.07 23.07
CA VAL A 124 0.66 -2.17 22.35
C VAL A 124 1.60 -1.07 22.84
N SER A 125 2.88 -1.39 23.06
CA SER A 125 3.87 -0.42 23.51
C SER A 125 4.18 0.62 22.43
N GLU A 126 4.57 1.85 22.80
CA GLU A 126 4.97 2.90 21.83
C GLU A 126 6.18 2.46 20.99
N LYS A 127 7.05 1.60 21.50
CA LYS A 127 8.15 1.02 20.75
C LYS A 127 7.65 0.10 19.64
N ASP A 128 6.70 -0.80 19.95
CA ASP A 128 6.13 -1.73 18.97
C ASP A 128 5.23 -0.99 17.98
N ILE A 129 4.51 0.06 18.40
CA ILE A 129 3.76 0.95 17.50
C ILE A 129 4.70 1.66 16.53
N ALA A 130 5.82 2.21 17.01
CA ALA A 130 6.80 2.87 16.15
C ALA A 130 7.43 1.90 15.13
N HIS A 131 7.67 0.64 15.52
CA HIS A 131 8.10 -0.42 14.61
C HIS A 131 7.01 -0.70 13.56
N SER A 132 5.77 -0.94 13.97
CA SER A 132 4.65 -1.22 13.08
C SER A 132 4.38 -0.10 12.07
N ILE A 133 4.56 1.17 12.47
CA ILE A 133 4.47 2.32 11.57
C ILE A 133 5.55 2.23 10.48
N LYS A 134 6.81 1.98 10.86
CA LYS A 134 7.91 1.83 9.90
C LYS A 134 7.68 0.66 8.93
N VAL A 135 7.16 -0.46 9.44
CA VAL A 135 6.80 -1.62 8.60
C VAL A 135 5.71 -1.24 7.59
N ALA A 136 4.68 -0.52 8.03
CA ALA A 136 3.61 -0.06 7.15
C ALA A 136 4.12 0.93 6.08
N GLU A 137 4.96 1.91 6.46
CA GLU A 137 5.60 2.85 5.54
C GLU A 137 6.46 2.11 4.50
N LYS A 138 7.28 1.15 4.93
CA LYS A 138 8.13 0.35 4.04
C LYS A 138 7.31 -0.56 3.11
N ALA A 139 6.28 -1.22 3.61
CA ALA A 139 5.40 -2.07 2.80
C ALA A 139 4.67 -1.26 1.72
N LEU A 140 4.17 -0.06 2.06
CA LEU A 140 3.54 0.85 1.12
C LEU A 140 4.53 1.39 0.08
N GLU A 141 5.76 1.72 0.50
CA GLU A 141 6.83 2.16 -0.39
C GLU A 141 7.17 1.07 -1.42
N ILE A 142 7.40 -0.18 -0.98
CA ILE A 142 7.64 -1.33 -1.86
C ILE A 142 6.47 -1.53 -2.82
N SER A 143 5.22 -1.49 -2.31
CA SER A 143 4.02 -1.65 -3.12
C SER A 143 3.88 -0.60 -4.22
N SER A 144 4.31 0.63 -3.95
CA SER A 144 4.26 1.73 -4.93
C SER A 144 5.17 1.50 -6.14
N ARG A 145 6.21 0.68 -6.01
CA ARG A 145 7.15 0.31 -7.08
C ARG A 145 6.64 -0.87 -7.93
N ILE A 146 5.65 -1.60 -7.45
CA ILE A 146 5.12 -2.81 -8.09
C ILE A 146 4.01 -2.45 -9.08
N ASN A 147 4.13 -2.90 -10.33
CA ASN A 147 3.12 -2.67 -11.37
C ASN A 147 2.03 -3.75 -11.34
N LYS A 148 1.36 -3.93 -10.20
CA LYS A 148 0.20 -4.81 -10.04
C LYS A 148 -0.89 -4.09 -9.26
N ASN A 149 -2.12 -4.53 -9.44
CA ASN A 149 -3.22 -4.04 -8.62
C ASN A 149 -3.15 -4.71 -7.24
N LEU A 150 -2.71 -3.97 -6.22
CA LEU A 150 -2.59 -4.43 -4.85
C LEU A 150 -3.71 -3.82 -3.99
N ASP A 151 -4.16 -4.57 -3.01
CA ASP A 151 -5.02 -4.04 -1.94
C ASP A 151 -4.16 -3.23 -0.96
N MET A 152 -4.06 -1.91 -1.22
CA MET A 152 -3.22 -1.02 -0.43
C MET A 152 -3.74 -0.84 1.01
N GLU A 153 -5.03 -1.06 1.27
CA GLU A 153 -5.57 -1.09 2.63
C GLU A 153 -5.07 -2.32 3.38
N LEU A 154 -5.10 -3.50 2.74
CA LEU A 154 -4.54 -4.71 3.31
C LEU A 154 -3.03 -4.57 3.56
N VAL A 155 -2.27 -3.99 2.62
CA VAL A 155 -0.83 -3.75 2.81
C VAL A 155 -0.59 -2.84 4.01
N GLY A 156 -1.20 -1.65 4.04
CA GLY A 156 -0.94 -0.66 5.10
C GLY A 156 -1.46 -1.09 6.46
N ARG A 157 -2.73 -1.48 6.57
CA ARG A 157 -3.33 -1.90 7.84
C ARG A 157 -2.82 -3.27 8.29
N GLY A 158 -2.61 -4.21 7.35
CA GLY A 158 -2.00 -5.50 7.66
C GLY A 158 -0.61 -5.33 8.27
N ALA A 159 0.22 -4.46 7.69
CA ALA A 159 1.53 -4.12 8.24
C ALA A 159 1.44 -3.40 9.58
N LEU A 160 0.53 -2.43 9.73
CA LEU A 160 0.38 -1.69 10.98
C LEU A 160 -0.09 -2.58 12.15
N PHE A 161 -0.94 -3.56 11.89
CA PHE A 161 -1.51 -4.41 12.93
C PHE A 161 -0.82 -5.77 13.07
N HIS A 162 0.18 -6.13 12.25
CA HIS A 162 0.78 -7.48 12.24
C HIS A 162 1.23 -7.94 13.63
N ASP A 163 1.72 -7.04 14.42
CA ASP A 163 2.28 -7.26 15.75
C ASP A 163 1.31 -6.92 16.92
N LEU A 164 0.00 -6.77 16.66
CA LEU A 164 -1.01 -6.43 17.67
C LEU A 164 -0.92 -7.33 18.91
N GLY A 165 -0.62 -8.60 18.74
CA GLY A 165 -0.51 -9.56 19.85
C GLY A 165 0.66 -9.31 20.79
N LYS A 166 1.63 -8.47 20.42
CA LYS A 166 2.71 -8.02 21.32
C LYS A 166 2.18 -7.23 22.52
N ALA A 167 0.96 -6.74 22.47
CA ALA A 167 0.25 -6.23 23.65
C ALA A 167 0.06 -7.28 24.77
N ARG A 168 0.21 -8.58 24.46
CA ARG A 168 0.03 -9.70 25.41
C ARG A 168 1.31 -10.46 25.65
N THR A 169 2.08 -10.74 24.60
CA THR A 169 3.34 -11.49 24.69
C THR A 169 4.24 -11.18 23.50
N HIS A 170 5.55 -11.24 23.69
CA HIS A 170 6.54 -11.18 22.61
C HIS A 170 6.99 -12.58 22.13
N GLU A 171 6.43 -13.64 22.74
CA GLU A 171 6.67 -15.01 22.31
C GLU A 171 5.95 -15.32 21.01
N ILE A 172 6.18 -16.51 20.46
CA ILE A 172 5.67 -16.91 19.14
C ILE A 172 4.14 -16.89 19.03
N GLU A 173 3.45 -17.01 20.14
CA GLU A 173 1.99 -16.99 20.26
C GLU A 173 1.38 -15.61 19.94
N HIS A 174 2.19 -14.54 19.89
CA HIS A 174 1.66 -13.21 19.60
C HIS A 174 0.94 -13.15 18.22
N GLY A 175 1.33 -13.97 17.25
CA GLY A 175 0.64 -14.06 15.98
C GLY A 175 -0.83 -14.50 16.13
N LYS A 176 -1.05 -15.61 16.85
CA LYS A 176 -2.40 -16.11 17.16
C LYS A 176 -3.19 -15.13 18.02
N LEU A 177 -2.58 -14.65 19.11
CA LEU A 177 -3.24 -13.70 20.02
C LEU A 177 -3.57 -12.39 19.32
N GLY A 178 -2.73 -11.92 18.41
CA GLY A 178 -3.00 -10.76 17.57
C GLY A 178 -4.23 -10.95 16.70
N ALA A 179 -4.35 -12.10 16.05
CA ALA A 179 -5.51 -12.42 15.22
C ALA A 179 -6.81 -12.47 16.04
N GLU A 180 -6.79 -13.09 17.23
CA GLU A 180 -7.93 -13.14 18.16
C GLU A 180 -8.33 -11.73 18.64
N MET A 181 -7.35 -10.91 19.03
CA MET A 181 -7.56 -9.52 19.43
C MET A 181 -8.10 -8.67 18.28
N GLY A 182 -7.52 -8.82 17.09
CA GLY A 182 -7.95 -8.11 15.88
C GLY A 182 -9.40 -8.43 15.51
N ALA A 183 -9.79 -9.70 15.58
CA ALA A 183 -11.18 -10.13 15.37
C ALA A 183 -12.14 -9.51 16.42
N ALA A 184 -11.75 -9.48 17.68
CA ALA A 184 -12.51 -8.84 18.76
C ALA A 184 -12.66 -7.32 18.58
N LEU A 185 -11.69 -6.67 17.93
CA LEU A 185 -11.72 -5.24 17.56
C LEU A 185 -12.50 -4.98 16.26
N GLY A 186 -13.02 -6.02 15.59
CA GLY A 186 -13.76 -5.89 14.35
C GLY A 186 -12.90 -5.65 13.12
N LEU A 187 -11.59 -5.96 13.17
CA LEU A 187 -10.72 -5.86 12.00
C LEU A 187 -11.12 -6.91 10.95
N PRO A 188 -10.98 -6.57 9.65
CA PRO A 188 -11.29 -7.49 8.55
C PRO A 188 -10.52 -8.82 8.64
N PRO A 189 -11.12 -9.96 8.23
CA PRO A 189 -10.46 -11.26 8.25
C PRO A 189 -9.13 -11.32 7.51
N ALA A 190 -8.96 -10.57 6.42
CA ALA A 190 -7.71 -10.49 5.69
C ALA A 190 -6.57 -9.89 6.55
N ILE A 191 -6.86 -8.88 7.38
CA ILE A 191 -5.90 -8.26 8.28
C ILE A 191 -5.55 -9.20 9.44
N THR A 192 -6.54 -9.86 10.04
CA THR A 192 -6.29 -10.83 11.11
C THR A 192 -5.51 -12.05 10.62
N ALA A 193 -5.68 -12.44 9.36
CA ALA A 193 -4.88 -13.49 8.74
C ALA A 193 -3.38 -13.11 8.62
N VAL A 194 -3.06 -11.85 8.32
CA VAL A 194 -1.67 -11.36 8.33
C VAL A 194 -1.06 -11.56 9.71
N MET A 195 -1.76 -11.14 10.79
CA MET A 195 -1.29 -11.30 12.18
C MET A 195 -0.99 -12.75 12.51
N GLU A 196 -1.87 -13.66 12.11
CA GLU A 196 -1.72 -15.07 12.44
C GLU A 196 -0.58 -15.75 11.66
N LYS A 197 -0.37 -15.33 10.40
CA LYS A 197 0.57 -15.98 9.48
C LYS A 197 1.98 -15.38 9.48
N HIS A 198 2.19 -14.17 10.02
CA HIS A 198 3.47 -13.45 9.86
C HIS A 198 4.66 -14.15 10.50
N ILE A 199 4.44 -15.02 11.49
CA ILE A 199 5.50 -15.70 12.23
C ILE A 199 6.46 -16.42 11.27
N ARG A 200 7.76 -16.08 11.35
CA ARG A 200 8.84 -16.64 10.52
C ARG A 200 8.55 -16.59 9.01
N GLY A 201 7.75 -15.63 8.58
CA GLY A 201 7.38 -15.48 7.18
C GLY A 201 6.36 -16.51 6.67
N GLY A 202 5.52 -17.04 7.56
CA GLY A 202 4.59 -18.13 7.28
C GLY A 202 5.19 -19.49 7.65
N LEU A 203 4.38 -20.38 8.13
CA LEU A 203 4.81 -21.72 8.60
C LEU A 203 4.02 -22.79 7.87
N SER A 204 4.66 -23.92 7.59
CA SER A 204 3.92 -25.14 7.22
C SER A 204 3.24 -25.77 8.44
N ALA A 205 2.32 -26.71 8.21
CA ALA A 205 1.68 -27.46 9.29
C ALA A 205 2.70 -28.22 10.16
N GLU A 206 3.76 -28.77 9.56
CA GLU A 206 4.85 -29.46 10.27
C GLU A 206 5.63 -28.47 11.16
N GLU A 207 5.97 -27.28 10.66
CA GLU A 207 6.64 -26.25 11.45
C GLU A 207 5.75 -25.76 12.60
N ALA A 208 4.44 -25.68 12.40
CA ALA A 208 3.49 -25.35 13.45
C ALA A 208 3.51 -26.39 14.60
N ILE A 209 3.58 -27.68 14.27
CA ILE A 209 3.72 -28.77 15.26
C ILE A 209 5.03 -28.61 16.05
N GLU A 210 6.16 -28.39 15.37
CA GLU A 210 7.47 -28.17 15.99
C GLU A 210 7.48 -27.00 16.98
N LEU A 211 6.61 -26.01 16.74
CA LEU A 211 6.50 -24.77 17.52
C LEU A 211 5.34 -24.77 18.53
N ASN A 212 4.66 -25.92 18.71
CA ASN A 212 3.48 -26.05 19.56
C ASN A 212 2.33 -25.09 19.23
N LEU A 213 2.20 -24.70 17.95
CA LEU A 213 1.10 -23.91 17.44
C LEU A 213 -0.05 -24.81 16.98
N PRO A 214 -1.28 -24.29 16.83
CA PRO A 214 -2.38 -25.04 16.22
C PRO A 214 -1.99 -25.63 14.85
N ILE A 215 -2.36 -26.88 14.62
CA ILE A 215 -1.97 -27.60 13.39
C ILE A 215 -2.77 -27.09 12.22
N LYS A 216 -2.18 -26.23 11.41
CA LYS A 216 -2.69 -25.73 10.15
C LYS A 216 -1.56 -25.16 9.30
N ASP A 217 -1.85 -24.91 8.04
CA ASP A 217 -0.94 -24.19 7.14
C ASP A 217 -1.07 -22.69 7.35
N TYR A 218 0.04 -22.04 7.67
CA TYR A 218 0.16 -20.59 7.84
C TYR A 218 0.88 -19.95 6.64
N ALA A 219 1.01 -20.63 5.52
CA ALA A 219 1.65 -20.10 4.33
C ALA A 219 0.97 -18.80 3.86
N LEU A 220 1.80 -17.85 3.41
CA LEU A 220 1.31 -16.59 2.88
C LEU A 220 0.72 -16.81 1.49
N SER A 221 -0.55 -16.46 1.33
CA SER A 221 -1.34 -16.78 0.13
C SER A 221 -1.37 -15.64 -0.90
N SER A 222 -1.21 -14.38 -0.45
CA SER A 222 -1.28 -13.20 -1.33
C SER A 222 0.08 -12.50 -1.47
N LEU A 223 0.20 -11.66 -2.49
CA LEU A 223 1.39 -10.83 -2.69
C LEU A 223 1.48 -9.75 -1.61
N GLU A 224 0.34 -9.22 -1.16
CA GLU A 224 0.25 -8.25 -0.08
C GLU A 224 0.81 -8.82 1.23
N GLU A 225 0.40 -10.05 1.61
CA GLU A 225 0.96 -10.72 2.79
C GLU A 225 2.49 -10.85 2.70
N ARG A 226 3.02 -11.25 1.54
CA ARG A 226 4.47 -11.40 1.33
C ARG A 226 5.22 -10.07 1.38
N ILE A 227 4.63 -9.00 0.81
CA ILE A 227 5.20 -7.64 0.88
C ILE A 227 5.29 -7.18 2.33
N ILE A 228 4.23 -7.37 3.13
CA ILE A 228 4.19 -6.98 4.54
C ILE A 228 5.32 -7.66 5.31
N ILE A 229 5.45 -8.98 5.16
CA ILE A 229 6.42 -9.76 5.91
C ILE A 229 7.87 -9.50 5.44
N TYR A 230 8.05 -9.23 4.16
CA TYR A 230 9.33 -8.81 3.62
C TYR A 230 9.74 -7.42 4.16
N ALA A 231 8.79 -6.47 4.22
CA ALA A 231 8.99 -5.15 4.79
C ALA A 231 9.33 -5.22 6.30
N ASP A 232 8.64 -6.06 7.07
CA ASP A 232 8.93 -6.30 8.47
C ASP A 232 10.38 -6.77 8.68
N ARG A 233 10.83 -7.74 7.88
CA ARG A 233 12.22 -8.20 7.93
C ARG A 233 13.24 -7.14 7.55
N LEU A 234 12.95 -6.30 6.56
CA LEU A 234 13.81 -5.17 6.19
C LEU A 234 13.90 -4.14 7.31
N VAL A 235 12.76 -3.78 7.92
CA VAL A 235 12.73 -2.84 9.05
C VAL A 235 13.51 -3.38 10.24
N ASP A 236 13.41 -4.66 10.56
CA ASP A 236 14.24 -5.31 11.57
C ASP A 236 15.74 -5.11 11.29
N ILE A 237 16.19 -5.40 10.06
CA ILE A 237 17.59 -5.26 9.64
C ILE A 237 18.07 -3.81 9.79
N ILE A 238 17.26 -2.85 9.36
CA ILE A 238 17.59 -1.42 9.37
C ILE A 238 17.63 -0.86 10.80
N THR A 239 16.73 -1.31 11.67
CA THR A 239 16.52 -0.66 12.98
C THR A 239 17.20 -1.34 14.14
N ASP A 240 17.60 -2.60 14.01
CA ASP A 240 18.25 -3.37 15.10
C ASP A 240 19.69 -2.94 15.42
N GLY A 241 20.35 -2.21 14.50
CA GLY A 241 21.73 -1.73 14.66
C GLY A 241 22.80 -2.83 14.69
N ILE A 242 22.47 -4.06 14.26
CA ILE A 242 23.40 -5.20 14.20
C ILE A 242 24.24 -5.14 12.92
N VAL A 243 23.60 -4.74 11.83
CA VAL A 243 24.24 -4.53 10.54
C VAL A 243 24.37 -3.02 10.33
N PRO A 244 25.56 -2.49 10.03
CA PRO A 244 25.68 -1.11 9.60
C PRO A 244 25.01 -0.96 8.23
N ILE A 245 23.95 -0.21 8.18
CA ILE A 245 23.17 0.11 6.98
C ILE A 245 23.20 1.63 6.81
N GLU A 246 23.68 2.11 5.68
CA GLU A 246 23.79 3.54 5.38
C GLU A 246 22.41 4.11 4.95
N ASP A 247 21.66 3.33 4.15
CA ASP A 247 20.33 3.68 3.71
C ASP A 247 19.46 2.41 3.51
N GLU A 248 18.18 2.63 3.29
CA GLU A 248 17.21 1.54 3.13
C GLU A 248 17.42 0.70 1.86
N ARG A 249 17.99 1.29 0.82
CA ARG A 249 18.29 0.60 -0.43
C ARG A 249 19.42 -0.41 -0.24
N GLU A 250 20.45 -0.06 0.54
CA GLU A 250 21.52 -0.98 0.91
C GLU A 250 20.97 -2.22 1.63
N ALA A 251 19.97 -2.07 2.49
CA ALA A 251 19.35 -3.21 3.15
C ALA A 251 18.67 -4.17 2.16
N GLU A 252 18.02 -3.64 1.12
CA GLU A 252 17.43 -4.45 0.06
C GLU A 252 18.51 -5.14 -0.79
N GLU A 253 19.56 -4.43 -1.20
CA GLU A 253 20.65 -4.96 -2.01
C GLU A 253 21.45 -6.07 -1.28
N ARG A 254 21.62 -5.95 0.03
CA ARG A 254 22.35 -6.91 0.87
C ARG A 254 21.46 -7.93 1.57
N PHE A 255 20.16 -7.95 1.27
CA PHE A 255 19.19 -8.78 1.99
C PHE A 255 19.57 -10.26 2.03
N GLU A 256 19.94 -10.85 0.89
CA GLU A 256 20.35 -12.25 0.80
C GLU A 256 21.62 -12.52 1.63
N GLU A 257 22.65 -11.68 1.51
CA GLU A 257 23.91 -11.77 2.28
C GLU A 257 23.61 -11.76 3.79
N ILE A 258 22.81 -10.79 4.23
CA ILE A 258 22.48 -10.59 5.64
C ILE A 258 21.73 -11.80 6.21
N LEU A 259 20.73 -12.31 5.50
CA LEU A 259 19.98 -13.47 5.97
C LEU A 259 20.82 -14.76 6.03
N ARG A 260 21.74 -14.94 5.09
CA ARG A 260 22.64 -16.10 5.07
C ARG A 260 23.71 -16.06 6.18
N THR A 261 24.17 -14.88 6.52
CA THR A 261 25.29 -14.70 7.47
C THR A 261 24.82 -14.52 8.91
N LEU A 262 23.59 -14.03 9.14
CA LEU A 262 23.08 -13.71 10.46
C LEU A 262 21.86 -14.58 10.82
N PRO A 263 22.04 -15.61 11.69
CA PRO A 263 20.95 -16.49 12.12
C PRO A 263 19.78 -15.78 12.79
N LYS A 264 20.00 -14.57 13.30
CA LYS A 264 18.91 -13.75 13.86
C LYS A 264 17.81 -13.52 12.82
N TYR A 265 18.16 -13.24 11.56
CA TYR A 265 17.23 -12.91 10.49
C TYR A 265 16.83 -14.12 9.64
N GLY A 266 17.79 -15.01 9.32
CA GLY A 266 17.54 -16.24 8.55
C GLY A 266 16.85 -17.34 9.34
N LYS A 267 17.03 -17.37 10.68
CA LYS A 267 16.49 -18.38 11.60
C LYS A 267 16.96 -19.81 11.30
N ASN A 268 16.35 -20.47 10.32
CA ASN A 268 16.70 -21.81 9.83
C ASN A 268 16.57 -21.86 8.30
N ASN A 269 16.98 -22.96 7.67
CA ASN A 269 16.99 -23.10 6.22
C ASN A 269 15.61 -22.89 5.59
N LYS A 270 14.53 -23.41 6.20
CA LYS A 270 13.15 -23.26 5.66
C LYS A 270 12.72 -21.78 5.69
N THR A 271 12.95 -21.10 6.81
CA THR A 271 12.65 -19.66 6.93
C THR A 271 13.51 -18.84 5.99
N LEU A 272 14.81 -19.12 5.89
CA LEU A 272 15.73 -18.46 4.98
C LEU A 272 15.26 -18.56 3.52
N GLU A 273 15.01 -19.77 3.03
CA GLU A 273 14.55 -19.99 1.64
C GLU A 273 13.24 -19.25 1.37
N ARG A 274 12.32 -19.24 2.31
CA ARG A 274 11.04 -18.53 2.21
C ARG A 274 11.24 -17.04 2.01
N TYR A 275 12.05 -16.39 2.83
CA TYR A 275 12.36 -14.96 2.70
C TYR A 275 13.12 -14.64 1.41
N LEU A 276 14.04 -15.50 0.98
CA LEU A 276 14.75 -15.31 -0.29
C LEU A 276 13.79 -15.42 -1.49
N ASN A 277 12.83 -16.34 -1.44
CA ASN A 277 11.81 -16.43 -2.49
C ASN A 277 10.92 -15.16 -2.54
N TYR A 278 10.52 -14.61 -1.38
CA TYR A 278 9.77 -13.35 -1.34
C TYR A 278 10.60 -12.18 -1.87
N HIS A 279 11.86 -12.08 -1.47
CA HIS A 279 12.77 -11.07 -1.99
C HIS A 279 12.87 -11.15 -3.52
N GLN A 280 13.16 -12.31 -4.08
CA GLN A 280 13.28 -12.51 -5.53
C GLN A 280 11.98 -12.19 -6.27
N GLU A 281 10.83 -12.65 -5.75
CA GLU A 281 9.53 -12.33 -6.33
C GLU A 281 9.30 -10.81 -6.36
N ILE A 282 9.46 -10.13 -5.22
CA ILE A 282 9.23 -8.69 -5.08
C ILE A 282 10.18 -7.90 -5.97
N GLN A 283 11.49 -8.22 -5.97
CA GLN A 283 12.46 -7.56 -6.83
C GLN A 283 12.12 -7.75 -8.33
N SER A 284 11.61 -8.90 -8.73
CA SER A 284 11.20 -9.16 -10.12
C SER A 284 9.99 -8.33 -10.55
N LEU A 285 9.19 -7.84 -9.61
CA LEU A 285 7.97 -7.06 -9.84
C LEU A 285 8.19 -5.56 -9.70
N THR A 286 9.26 -5.13 -9.03
CA THR A 286 9.64 -3.72 -8.92
C THR A 286 10.26 -3.25 -10.24
N LYS A 287 9.78 -2.12 -10.77
CA LYS A 287 10.44 -1.49 -11.92
C LYS A 287 11.76 -0.87 -11.46
N ILE A 288 12.82 -1.21 -12.20
CA ILE A 288 14.09 -0.49 -12.15
C ILE A 288 13.89 0.91 -12.73
#